data_959b5c26c3114669386dfcb1065ce353
#
_entry.id   959b5c26c3114669386dfcb1065ce353
#
_cell.length_a   1.000
_cell.length_b   1.000
_cell.length_c   1.000
_cell.angle_alpha   90.00
_cell.angle_beta   90.00
_cell.angle_gamma   90.00
#
_symmetry.space_group_name_H-M   'P 1'
#
loop_
_entity.id
_entity.type
_entity.pdbx_description
1 polymer ?
#
loop_
_entity_poly.entity_id
_entity_poly.type
_entity_poly.pdbx_seq_one_letter_code
_entity_poly.pdbx_strand_id
1 'polypeptide(L)'
;MKHTLYIAKVGDEKRAAYAYIVTNYEGIQAAGHFITAGKHRHDGQMTDHIAFQRALRAASALAGVVDLTIVFDHSLIDLAFEMVAVERPKYPSIYQNSVRLTGRFHSYEFASTDFNETGACPEEVSVMDDAMEVLGNCRTFKGRLLLLKNCLFNNKIIIS
;
A
#
# COMPACT_ATOMS: atom_id res chain seq x y z
N MET A 1 8.85 -6.31 19.09
CA MET A 1 8.84 -7.47 18.16
C MET A 1 9.04 -6.96 16.74
N LYS A 2 9.90 -7.61 16.00
CA LYS A 2 10.19 -7.23 14.60
C LYS A 2 9.08 -7.70 13.66
N HIS A 3 8.57 -6.76 12.87
CA HIS A 3 7.61 -7.01 11.81
C HIS A 3 8.14 -6.47 10.49
N THR A 4 7.73 -7.05 9.39
CA THR A 4 8.02 -6.54 8.06
C THR A 4 6.72 -6.27 7.31
N LEU A 5 6.57 -5.07 6.81
CA LEU A 5 5.48 -4.67 5.92
C LEU A 5 5.99 -4.68 4.49
N TYR A 6 5.38 -5.50 3.66
CA TYR A 6 5.61 -5.52 2.21
C TYR A 6 4.42 -4.84 1.53
N ILE A 7 4.69 -3.90 0.64
CA ILE A 7 3.66 -3.19 -0.10
C ILE A 7 4.05 -3.02 -1.56
N ALA A 8 3.11 -3.32 -2.46
CA ALA A 8 3.28 -3.23 -3.90
C ALA A 8 2.10 -2.54 -4.57
N LYS A 9 2.34 -2.05 -5.77
CA LYS A 9 1.37 -1.40 -6.66
C LYS A 9 1.48 -2.00 -8.05
N VAL A 10 0.34 -2.28 -8.63
CA VAL A 10 0.21 -2.53 -10.07
C VAL A 10 -0.82 -1.59 -10.65
N GLY A 11 -0.66 -1.16 -11.89
CA GLY A 11 -1.56 -0.21 -12.50
C GLY A 11 -1.76 -0.43 -13.99
N ASP A 12 -2.87 0.05 -14.48
CA ASP A 12 -3.15 0.22 -15.89
C ASP A 12 -3.49 1.71 -16.18
N GLU A 13 -3.89 2.00 -17.41
CA GLU A 13 -4.25 3.38 -17.82
C GLU A 13 -5.43 3.98 -17.04
N LYS A 14 -6.23 3.13 -16.41
CA LYS A 14 -7.48 3.54 -15.76
C LYS A 14 -7.38 3.61 -14.24
N ARG A 15 -6.60 2.75 -13.62
CA ARG A 15 -6.56 2.63 -12.17
C ARG A 15 -5.31 1.91 -11.67
N ALA A 16 -5.07 2.00 -10.37
CA ALA A 16 -4.02 1.25 -9.68
C ALA A 16 -4.62 0.35 -8.60
N ALA A 17 -4.03 -0.83 -8.43
CA ALA A 17 -4.30 -1.74 -7.34
C ALA A 17 -3.09 -1.84 -6.43
N TYR A 18 -3.33 -1.94 -5.14
CA TYR A 18 -2.32 -2.06 -4.11
C TYR A 18 -2.58 -3.29 -3.27
N ALA A 19 -1.53 -3.92 -2.82
CA ALA A 19 -1.62 -4.98 -1.83
C ALA A 19 -0.51 -4.82 -0.80
N TYR A 20 -0.76 -5.29 0.41
CA TYR A 20 0.24 -5.33 1.47
C TYR A 20 0.07 -6.58 2.34
N ILE A 21 1.17 -7.02 2.92
CA ILE A 21 1.17 -7.98 4.02
C ILE A 21 2.11 -7.50 5.11
N VAL A 22 1.77 -7.82 6.35
CA VAL A 22 2.64 -7.61 7.51
C VAL A 22 2.97 -8.98 8.09
N THR A 23 4.24 -9.26 8.23
CA THR A 23 4.74 -10.54 8.74
C THR A 23 5.61 -10.34 9.97
N ASN A 24 5.72 -11.39 10.75
CA ASN A 24 6.74 -11.56 11.79
C ASN A 24 7.25 -13.00 11.75
N TYR A 25 7.99 -13.44 12.76
CA TYR A 25 8.52 -14.81 12.84
C TYR A 25 7.44 -15.91 12.91
N GLU A 26 6.21 -15.54 13.27
CA GLU A 26 5.06 -16.46 13.34
C GLU A 26 4.32 -16.58 12.00
N GLY A 27 4.63 -15.72 11.03
CA GLY A 27 4.01 -15.66 9.71
C GLY A 27 3.23 -14.38 9.46
N ILE A 28 2.21 -14.44 8.60
CA ILE A 28 1.40 -13.30 8.22
C ILE A 28 0.51 -12.87 9.38
N GLN A 29 0.64 -11.62 9.80
CA GLN A 29 -0.12 -11.01 10.89
C GLN A 29 -1.25 -10.12 10.39
N ALA A 30 -1.08 -9.50 9.24
CA ALA A 30 -2.10 -8.69 8.59
C ALA A 30 -1.89 -8.71 7.07
N ALA A 31 -2.97 -8.57 6.33
CA ALA A 31 -2.93 -8.45 4.88
C ALA A 31 -4.11 -7.59 4.41
N GLY A 32 -3.96 -6.95 3.29
CA GLY A 32 -5.02 -6.19 2.67
C GLY A 32 -4.69 -5.81 1.23
N HIS A 33 -5.72 -5.39 0.55
CA HIS A 33 -5.61 -4.89 -0.82
C HIS A 33 -6.69 -3.84 -1.07
N PHE A 34 -6.48 -3.01 -2.09
CA PHE A 34 -7.46 -2.03 -2.51
C PHE A 34 -7.15 -1.51 -3.89
N ILE A 35 -8.14 -0.87 -4.48
CA ILE A 35 -8.06 -0.34 -5.82
C ILE A 35 -8.51 1.11 -5.84
N THR A 36 -7.89 1.92 -6.68
CA THR A 36 -8.23 3.33 -6.82
C THR A 36 -9.52 3.50 -7.62
N ALA A 37 -10.35 4.44 -7.18
CA ALA A 37 -11.59 4.83 -7.85
C ALA A 37 -11.89 6.31 -7.61
N GLY A 38 -12.85 6.86 -8.36
CA GLY A 38 -13.23 8.26 -8.24
C GLY A 38 -12.36 9.22 -9.04
N LYS A 39 -12.54 10.52 -8.80
CA LYS A 39 -11.91 11.59 -9.61
C LYS A 39 -10.38 11.67 -9.46
N HIS A 40 -9.84 11.24 -8.34
CA HIS A 40 -8.40 11.30 -8.04
C HIS A 40 -7.64 10.00 -8.34
N ARG A 41 -8.28 9.03 -8.99
CA ARG A 41 -7.69 7.71 -9.25
C ARG A 41 -6.42 7.74 -10.10
N HIS A 42 -6.20 8.81 -10.84
CA HIS A 42 -5.00 9.00 -11.67
C HIS A 42 -3.87 9.75 -10.97
N ASP A 43 -4.11 10.26 -9.76
CA ASP A 43 -3.09 10.95 -9.00
C ASP A 43 -2.30 9.95 -8.14
N GLY A 44 -1.24 9.40 -8.74
CA GLY A 44 -0.41 8.39 -8.11
C GLY A 44 0.23 8.83 -6.80
N GLN A 45 0.66 10.08 -6.69
CA GLN A 45 1.24 10.59 -5.45
C GLN A 45 0.24 10.58 -4.29
N MET A 46 -0.99 10.99 -4.54
CA MET A 46 -2.04 10.97 -3.53
C MET A 46 -2.44 9.53 -3.17
N THR A 47 -2.71 8.71 -4.17
CA THR A 47 -3.16 7.33 -3.95
C THR A 47 -2.10 6.45 -3.31
N ASP A 48 -0.83 6.62 -3.64
CA ASP A 48 0.28 5.89 -3.00
C ASP A 48 0.35 6.18 -1.50
N HIS A 49 0.22 7.44 -1.09
CA HIS A 49 0.17 7.80 0.33
C HIS A 49 -1.05 7.22 1.06
N ILE A 50 -2.23 7.28 0.45
CA ILE A 50 -3.45 6.73 1.05
C ILE A 50 -3.32 5.21 1.21
N ALA A 51 -2.77 4.54 0.22
CA ALA A 51 -2.44 3.12 0.26
C ALA A 51 -1.49 2.78 1.41
N PHE A 52 -0.41 3.50 1.49
CA PHE A 52 0.60 3.35 2.53
C PHE A 52 0.03 3.57 3.92
N GLN A 53 -0.78 4.60 4.09
CA GLN A 53 -1.45 4.87 5.37
C GLN A 53 -2.39 3.74 5.80
N ARG A 54 -3.08 3.08 4.88
CA ARG A 54 -3.89 1.90 5.19
C ARG A 54 -3.04 0.75 5.71
N ALA A 55 -1.94 0.46 5.03
CA ALA A 55 -1.00 -0.57 5.47
C ALA A 55 -0.41 -0.26 6.85
N LEU A 56 -0.01 0.99 7.10
CA LEU A 56 0.51 1.43 8.39
C LEU A 56 -0.54 1.30 9.51
N ARG A 57 -1.81 1.62 9.24
CA ARG A 57 -2.89 1.43 10.23
C ARG A 57 -3.08 -0.04 10.57
N ALA A 58 -3.03 -0.93 9.59
CA ALA A 58 -3.11 -2.37 9.83
C ALA A 58 -1.95 -2.86 10.70
N ALA A 59 -0.73 -2.43 10.38
CA ALA A 59 0.45 -2.77 11.18
C ALA A 59 0.37 -2.19 12.61
N SER A 60 -0.13 -0.97 12.76
CA SER A 60 -0.25 -0.32 14.09
C SER A 60 -1.36 -0.91 14.96
N ALA A 61 -2.27 -1.69 14.40
CA ALA A 61 -3.31 -2.40 15.14
C ALA A 61 -2.82 -3.71 15.75
N LEU A 62 -1.61 -4.16 15.42
CA LEU A 62 -1.04 -5.36 15.99
C LEU A 62 -0.66 -5.15 17.47
N ALA A 63 -0.80 -6.22 18.24
CA ALA A 63 -0.55 -6.16 19.68
C ALA A 63 0.94 -6.01 20.01
N GLY A 64 1.24 -5.27 21.06
CA GLY A 64 2.59 -5.11 21.58
C GLY A 64 3.41 -4.00 20.94
N VAL A 65 4.69 -3.98 21.26
CA VAL A 65 5.66 -3.02 20.72
C VAL A 65 6.14 -3.51 19.36
N VAL A 66 5.97 -2.69 18.34
CA VAL A 66 6.28 -3.05 16.95
C VAL A 66 7.49 -2.27 16.45
N ASP A 67 8.52 -3.01 16.05
CA ASP A 67 9.65 -2.52 15.25
C ASP A 67 9.37 -2.90 13.79
N LEU A 68 9.21 -1.91 12.92
CA LEU A 68 8.68 -2.12 11.58
C LEU A 68 9.74 -1.87 10.50
N THR A 69 10.04 -2.89 9.71
CA THR A 69 10.74 -2.74 8.43
C THR A 69 9.70 -2.59 7.32
N ILE A 70 9.75 -1.51 6.57
CA ILE A 70 8.81 -1.22 5.49
C ILE A 70 9.54 -1.45 4.16
N VAL A 71 9.10 -2.45 3.42
CA VAL A 71 9.68 -2.83 2.14
C VAL A 71 8.72 -2.44 1.02
N PHE A 72 9.14 -1.44 0.24
CA PHE A 72 8.40 -1.00 -0.94
C PHE A 72 8.86 -1.76 -2.18
N ASP A 73 7.92 -2.23 -3.00
CA ASP A 73 8.23 -2.61 -4.37
C ASP A 73 8.73 -1.39 -5.18
N HIS A 74 9.51 -1.62 -6.22
CA HIS A 74 10.00 -0.54 -7.10
C HIS A 74 8.87 0.27 -7.76
N SER A 75 7.67 -0.27 -7.90
CA SER A 75 6.49 0.47 -8.34
C SER A 75 6.12 1.64 -7.41
N LEU A 76 6.59 1.63 -6.17
CA LEU A 76 6.38 2.65 -5.14
C LEU A 76 7.68 3.41 -4.79
N ILE A 77 8.67 3.40 -5.69
CA ILE A 77 9.96 4.05 -5.42
C ILE A 77 9.85 5.54 -5.14
N ASP A 78 8.96 6.23 -5.82
CA ASP A 78 8.73 7.67 -5.61
C ASP A 78 8.19 7.95 -4.21
N LEU A 79 7.28 7.11 -3.72
CA LEU A 79 6.79 7.18 -2.34
C LEU A 79 7.92 6.92 -1.33
N ALA A 80 8.75 5.92 -1.58
CA ALA A 80 9.87 5.59 -0.72
C ALA A 80 10.85 6.77 -0.61
N PHE A 81 11.21 7.40 -1.73
CA PHE A 81 12.06 8.59 -1.73
C PHE A 81 11.40 9.77 -1.01
N GLU A 82 10.11 9.99 -1.21
CA GLU A 82 9.38 11.06 -0.55
C GLU A 82 9.40 10.89 0.97
N MET A 83 9.22 9.67 1.47
CA MET A 83 9.26 9.39 2.91
C MET A 83 10.64 9.58 3.54
N VAL A 84 11.71 9.42 2.77
CA VAL A 84 13.10 9.51 3.30
C VAL A 84 13.66 10.93 3.20
N ALA A 85 13.40 11.67 2.14
CA ALA A 85 14.18 12.84 1.79
C ALA A 85 13.40 14.03 1.20
N VAL A 86 12.07 14.07 1.27
CA VAL A 86 11.32 15.16 0.65
C VAL A 86 11.43 16.47 1.45
N GLU A 87 11.75 17.55 0.76
CA GLU A 87 11.76 18.90 1.33
C GLU A 87 10.39 19.59 1.19
N ARG A 88 9.73 19.40 0.04
CA ARG A 88 8.45 20.02 -0.28
C ARG A 88 7.50 19.01 -0.90
N PRO A 89 6.67 18.33 -0.09
CA PRO A 89 5.71 17.37 -0.61
C PRO A 89 4.62 18.06 -1.42
N LYS A 90 4.15 17.41 -2.48
CA LYS A 90 3.05 17.93 -3.31
C LYS A 90 1.74 18.05 -2.53
N TYR A 91 1.51 17.13 -1.60
CA TYR A 91 0.33 17.10 -0.72
C TYR A 91 0.76 17.13 0.74
N PRO A 92 1.04 18.31 1.32
CA PRO A 92 1.59 18.40 2.68
C PRO A 92 0.78 17.70 3.75
N SER A 93 -0.54 17.84 3.74
CA SER A 93 -1.43 17.23 4.74
C SER A 93 -1.42 15.70 4.66
N ILE A 94 -1.43 15.15 3.45
CA ILE A 94 -1.39 13.69 3.22
C ILE A 94 -0.01 13.15 3.63
N TYR A 95 1.05 13.82 3.26
CA TYR A 95 2.41 13.48 3.66
C TYR A 95 2.57 13.48 5.18
N GLN A 96 2.10 14.52 5.86
CA GLN A 96 2.18 14.62 7.32
C GLN A 96 1.42 13.50 8.02
N ASN A 97 0.31 13.05 7.48
CA ASN A 97 -0.42 11.89 8.00
C ASN A 97 0.41 10.60 7.88
N SER A 98 1.13 10.41 6.78
CA SER A 98 2.03 9.26 6.61
C SER A 98 3.17 9.31 7.64
N VAL A 99 3.81 10.47 7.81
CA VAL A 99 4.85 10.67 8.82
C VAL A 99 4.34 10.40 10.23
N ARG A 100 3.16 10.91 10.57
CA ARG A 100 2.54 10.68 11.88
C ARG A 100 2.26 9.20 12.15
N LEU A 101 1.83 8.46 11.13
CA LEU A 101 1.56 7.02 11.26
C LEU A 101 2.84 6.20 11.43
N THR A 102 3.92 6.55 10.73
CA THR A 102 5.23 5.90 10.96
C THR A 102 5.75 6.15 12.36
N GLY A 103 5.52 7.34 12.91
CA GLY A 103 5.90 7.68 14.29
C GLY A 103 5.17 6.92 15.39
N ARG A 104 4.15 6.10 15.06
CA ARG A 104 3.45 5.23 16.03
C ARG A 104 4.22 3.96 16.39
N PHE A 105 5.19 3.57 15.57
CA PHE A 105 6.01 2.39 15.81
C PHE A 105 7.16 2.72 16.76
N HIS A 106 7.60 1.74 17.51
CA HIS A 106 8.75 1.88 18.40
C HIS A 106 10.02 2.23 17.62
N SER A 107 10.22 1.56 16.50
CA SER A 107 11.21 1.91 15.49
C SER A 107 10.69 1.57 14.10
N TYR A 108 11.21 2.23 13.08
CA TYR A 108 10.89 1.90 11.70
C TYR A 108 12.08 2.18 10.78
N GLU A 109 12.13 1.44 9.69
CA GLU A 109 13.12 1.62 8.62
C GLU A 109 12.47 1.38 7.26
N PHE A 110 13.01 2.00 6.23
CA PHE A 110 12.53 1.88 4.85
C PHE A 110 13.52 1.10 4.01
N ALA A 111 13.00 0.21 3.17
CA ALA A 111 13.74 -0.51 2.15
C ALA A 111 12.93 -0.53 0.85
N SER A 112 13.60 -0.73 -0.27
CA SER A 112 12.97 -0.89 -1.58
C SER A 112 13.64 -2.02 -2.33
N THR A 113 12.82 -2.91 -2.89
CA THR A 113 13.27 -4.03 -3.71
C THR A 113 12.34 -4.22 -4.90
N ASP A 114 12.77 -4.96 -5.91
CA ASP A 114 11.92 -5.34 -7.03
C ASP A 114 11.23 -6.67 -6.72
N PHE A 115 9.92 -6.65 -6.50
CA PHE A 115 9.14 -7.85 -6.18
C PHE A 115 8.97 -8.81 -7.37
N ASN A 116 9.32 -8.37 -8.57
CA ASN A 116 9.32 -9.21 -9.78
C ASN A 116 10.68 -9.83 -10.10
N GLU A 117 11.72 -9.53 -9.31
CA GLU A 117 13.05 -10.12 -9.55
C GLU A 117 13.06 -11.62 -9.29
N THR A 118 13.93 -12.30 -10.05
CA THR A 118 14.28 -13.69 -9.77
C THR A 118 15.02 -13.76 -8.44
N GLY A 119 14.41 -14.32 -7.42
CA GLY A 119 14.98 -14.36 -6.06
C GLY A 119 14.23 -13.46 -5.07
N ALA A 120 13.13 -12.83 -5.50
CA ALA A 120 12.19 -12.20 -4.59
C ALA A 120 11.71 -13.22 -3.54
N CYS A 121 11.52 -12.77 -2.30
CA CYS A 121 11.05 -13.67 -1.24
C CYS A 121 9.57 -14.04 -1.46
N PRO A 122 9.07 -15.13 -0.84
CA PRO A 122 7.68 -15.56 -1.00
C PRO A 122 6.66 -14.48 -0.67
N GLU A 123 6.93 -13.65 0.33
CA GLU A 123 6.07 -12.54 0.74
C GLU A 123 5.98 -11.46 -0.34
N GLU A 124 7.09 -11.10 -0.96
CA GLU A 124 7.14 -10.14 -2.06
C GLU A 124 6.34 -10.63 -3.27
N VAL A 125 6.52 -11.90 -3.64
CA VAL A 125 5.77 -12.54 -4.73
C VAL A 125 4.28 -12.57 -4.41
N SER A 126 3.90 -12.95 -3.21
CA SER A 126 2.51 -13.02 -2.76
C SER A 126 1.81 -11.66 -2.83
N VAL A 127 2.47 -10.61 -2.37
CA VAL A 127 1.92 -9.24 -2.42
C VAL A 127 1.73 -8.77 -3.86
N MET A 128 2.67 -9.04 -4.74
CA MET A 128 2.56 -8.68 -6.15
C MET A 128 1.42 -9.44 -6.83
N ASP A 129 1.29 -10.73 -6.57
CA ASP A 129 0.21 -11.57 -7.10
C ASP A 129 -1.17 -11.08 -6.61
N ASP A 130 -1.30 -10.73 -5.34
CA ASP A 130 -2.52 -10.17 -4.76
C ASP A 130 -2.91 -8.86 -5.44
N ALA A 131 -1.97 -7.96 -5.67
CA ALA A 131 -2.22 -6.70 -6.36
C ALA A 131 -2.67 -6.93 -7.81
N MET A 132 -2.05 -7.87 -8.53
CA MET A 132 -2.42 -8.24 -9.89
C MET A 132 -3.81 -8.88 -9.94
N GLU A 133 -4.15 -9.74 -8.99
CA GLU A 133 -5.47 -10.36 -8.87
C GLU A 133 -6.56 -9.32 -8.66
N VAL A 134 -6.36 -8.38 -7.74
CA VAL A 134 -7.31 -7.29 -7.47
C VAL A 134 -7.54 -6.44 -8.71
N LEU A 135 -6.48 -6.07 -9.43
CA LEU A 135 -6.60 -5.32 -10.67
C LEU A 135 -7.33 -6.12 -11.76
N GLY A 136 -7.04 -7.42 -11.87
CA GLY A 136 -7.71 -8.32 -12.82
C GLY A 136 -9.18 -8.48 -12.53
N ASN A 137 -9.57 -8.64 -11.27
CA ASN A 137 -10.97 -8.76 -10.84
C ASN A 137 -11.79 -7.51 -11.19
N CYS A 138 -11.20 -6.34 -11.17
CA CYS A 138 -11.89 -5.10 -11.55
C CYS A 138 -12.18 -4.97 -13.05
N ARG A 139 -11.59 -5.81 -13.89
CA ARG A 139 -11.86 -5.88 -15.32
C ARG A 139 -13.12 -6.71 -15.64
N THR A 140 -13.60 -7.52 -14.69
CA THR A 140 -14.84 -8.29 -14.85
C THR A 140 -16.05 -7.39 -14.67
N PHE A 141 -17.20 -7.81 -15.22
CA PHE A 141 -18.47 -7.10 -15.08
C PHE A 141 -18.88 -6.94 -13.60
N LYS A 142 -18.75 -8.00 -12.81
CA LYS A 142 -19.05 -7.99 -11.37
C LYS A 142 -18.13 -7.02 -10.60
N GLY A 143 -16.85 -7.02 -10.91
CA GLY A 143 -15.88 -6.11 -10.32
C GLY A 143 -16.16 -4.65 -10.66
N ARG A 144 -16.55 -4.35 -11.90
CA ARG A 144 -16.95 -3.01 -12.34
C ARG A 144 -18.21 -2.52 -11.64
N LEU A 145 -19.20 -3.38 -11.43
CA LEU A 145 -20.39 -3.03 -10.65
C LEU A 145 -20.05 -2.72 -9.19
N LEU A 146 -19.18 -3.49 -8.58
CA LEU A 146 -18.72 -3.25 -7.21
C LEU A 146 -18.00 -1.91 -7.09
N LEU A 147 -17.12 -1.59 -8.03
CA LEU A 147 -16.43 -0.29 -8.10
C LEU A 147 -17.43 0.87 -8.25
N LEU A 148 -18.41 0.73 -9.15
CA LEU A 148 -19.43 1.75 -9.36
C LEU A 148 -20.26 1.99 -8.10
N LYS A 149 -20.68 0.93 -7.43
CA LYS A 149 -21.39 1.00 -6.14
C LYS A 149 -20.58 1.75 -5.09
N ASN A 150 -19.33 1.42 -4.94
CA ASN A 150 -18.46 2.07 -3.96
C ASN A 150 -18.20 3.54 -4.30
N CYS A 151 -18.02 3.89 -5.57
CA CYS A 151 -17.87 5.28 -6.01
C CYS A 151 -19.13 6.12 -5.72
N LEU A 152 -20.32 5.56 -5.95
CA LEU A 152 -21.59 6.25 -5.73
C LEU A 152 -21.91 6.47 -4.25
N PHE A 153 -21.64 5.47 -3.39
CA PHE A 153 -22.00 5.53 -1.97
C PHE A 153 -20.95 6.14 -1.06
N ASN A 154 -19.68 5.96 -1.38
CA ASN A 154 -18.59 6.41 -0.50
C ASN A 154 -17.90 7.68 -0.96
N ASN A 155 -18.01 8.04 -2.22
CA ASN A 155 -17.29 9.15 -2.85
C ASN A 155 -15.81 9.21 -2.45
N LYS A 156 -15.20 8.06 -2.16
CA LYS A 156 -13.83 7.90 -1.69
C LYS A 156 -12.93 7.42 -2.83
N ILE A 157 -11.65 7.76 -2.70
CA ILE A 157 -10.64 7.40 -3.69
C ILE A 157 -10.34 5.91 -3.69
N ILE A 158 -10.46 5.25 -2.54
CA ILE A 158 -9.98 3.89 -2.31
C ILE A 158 -11.09 2.97 -1.88
N ILE A 159 -11.10 1.79 -2.49
CA ILE A 159 -12.03 0.71 -2.23
C ILE A 159 -11.21 -0.51 -1.82
N SER A 160 -11.48 -1.03 -0.67
CA SER A 160 -10.86 -2.26 -0.17
C SER A 160 -11.78 -3.46 -0.34
#